data_7d4515e58a0d23451d946942df71b0ef
#
_entry.id   7d4515e58a0d23451d946942df71b0ef
#
_cell.length_a   1.000
_cell.length_b   1.000
_cell.length_c   1.000
_cell.angle_alpha   90.00
_cell.angle_beta   90.00
_cell.angle_gamma   90.00
#
_symmetry.space_group_name_H-M   'P 1'
#
loop_
_entity.id
_entity.type
_entity.pdbx_description
1 polymer ?
#
loop_
_entity_poly.entity_id
_entity_poly.type
_entity_poly.pdbx_seq_one_letter_code
_entity_poly.pdbx_strand_id
1 'polypeptide(L)'
;MSSNVDELFLEIVRFITNKISLNMATNNKKIDGMLTHAENVILVIDMENDFVLPDSPMKVAGAYETLPSIKKFLDFGRANDWAVIYIYRIHRPSGVDAELFRRHFFEEGHPFCIAGTKGAAIPDEIAPQPGDYTVTKQRFSAFFATDLDIILRGLGTKNVYLTGTQYPNCIRSTAVDSMSLDYNTIVVTDCCSAASEDVAKANIYDLQNMGIACVTSNEVMTK
;
A
#
# COMPACT_ATOMS: atom_id res chain seq x y z
N MET A 1 -13.32 -51.89 11.24
CA MET A 1 -13.94 -50.56 10.97
C MET A 1 -12.96 -49.38 10.97
N SER A 2 -11.68 -49.53 11.39
CA SER A 2 -10.69 -48.44 11.43
C SER A 2 -9.99 -48.16 10.07
N SER A 3 -9.84 -49.19 9.21
CA SER A 3 -9.11 -49.06 7.92
C SER A 3 -9.77 -48.11 6.90
N ASN A 4 -11.09 -47.92 6.96
CA ASN A 4 -11.81 -47.11 5.97
C ASN A 4 -11.69 -45.59 6.24
N VAL A 5 -11.47 -45.19 7.49
CA VAL A 5 -11.33 -43.78 7.87
C VAL A 5 -9.93 -43.27 7.54
N ASP A 6 -8.91 -44.09 7.77
CA ASP A 6 -7.51 -43.75 7.47
C ASP A 6 -7.28 -43.67 5.94
N GLU A 7 -7.93 -44.53 5.17
CA GLU A 7 -7.85 -44.52 3.72
C GLU A 7 -8.52 -43.28 3.10
N LEU A 8 -9.73 -42.92 3.61
CA LEU A 8 -10.45 -41.72 3.23
C LEU A 8 -9.66 -40.45 3.59
N PHE A 9 -9.04 -40.43 4.77
CA PHE A 9 -8.19 -39.30 5.20
C PHE A 9 -6.98 -39.14 4.28
N LEU A 10 -6.31 -40.24 3.93
CA LEU A 10 -5.18 -40.21 2.97
C LEU A 10 -5.59 -39.79 1.56
N GLU A 11 -6.76 -40.15 1.08
CA GLU A 11 -7.30 -39.70 -0.20
C GLU A 11 -7.60 -38.18 -0.18
N ILE A 12 -8.21 -37.69 0.89
CA ILE A 12 -8.48 -36.26 1.09
C ILE A 12 -7.17 -35.46 1.12
N VAL A 13 -6.16 -35.92 1.87
CA VAL A 13 -4.84 -35.29 1.94
C VAL A 13 -4.17 -35.31 0.58
N ARG A 14 -4.19 -36.42 -0.16
CA ARG A 14 -3.66 -36.51 -1.52
C ARG A 14 -4.38 -35.58 -2.50
N PHE A 15 -5.72 -35.51 -2.43
CA PHE A 15 -6.51 -34.63 -3.26
C PHE A 15 -6.19 -33.15 -2.98
N ILE A 16 -6.08 -32.75 -1.69
CA ILE A 16 -5.68 -31.40 -1.28
C ILE A 16 -4.26 -31.11 -1.74
N THR A 17 -3.32 -32.02 -1.54
CA THR A 17 -1.92 -31.84 -1.94
C THR A 17 -1.76 -31.77 -3.45
N ASN A 18 -2.47 -32.61 -4.22
CA ASN A 18 -2.49 -32.54 -5.68
C ASN A 18 -3.15 -31.25 -6.19
N LYS A 19 -4.22 -30.79 -5.55
CA LYS A 19 -4.90 -29.54 -5.93
C LYS A 19 -4.03 -28.30 -5.61
N ILE A 20 -3.31 -28.31 -4.49
CA ILE A 20 -2.30 -27.30 -4.14
C ILE A 20 -1.14 -27.34 -5.13
N SER A 21 -0.61 -28.52 -5.47
CA SER A 21 0.47 -28.69 -6.44
C SER A 21 0.04 -28.31 -7.86
N LEU A 22 -1.22 -28.63 -8.26
CA LEU A 22 -1.76 -28.25 -9.57
C LEU A 22 -2.00 -26.73 -9.67
N ASN A 23 -2.45 -26.09 -8.58
CA ASN A 23 -2.57 -24.63 -8.53
C ASN A 23 -1.20 -23.93 -8.52
N MET A 24 -0.16 -24.56 -7.99
CA MET A 24 1.22 -24.08 -8.10
C MET A 24 1.81 -24.31 -9.50
N ALA A 25 1.34 -25.32 -10.23
CA ALA A 25 1.81 -25.66 -11.58
C ALA A 25 1.04 -24.95 -12.71
N THR A 26 -0.16 -24.44 -12.46
CA THR A 26 -0.88 -23.61 -13.43
C THR A 26 -0.41 -22.18 -13.29
N ASN A 27 0.27 -21.69 -14.32
CA ASN A 27 0.81 -20.33 -14.49
C ASN A 27 -0.26 -19.21 -14.51
N ASN A 28 -1.42 -19.39 -13.89
CA ASN A 28 -2.43 -18.34 -13.75
C ASN A 28 -2.20 -17.58 -12.43
N LYS A 29 -1.17 -16.72 -12.44
CA LYS A 29 -0.95 -15.75 -11.36
C LYS A 29 -2.03 -14.66 -11.27
N LYS A 30 -3.02 -14.67 -12.20
CA LYS A 30 -4.08 -13.64 -12.29
C LYS A 30 -5.48 -14.27 -12.39
N ILE A 31 -6.41 -13.71 -11.60
CA ILE A 31 -7.86 -13.97 -11.73
C ILE A 31 -8.53 -12.62 -11.98
N ASP A 32 -9.32 -12.51 -13.05
CA ASP A 32 -9.96 -11.26 -13.49
C ASP A 32 -8.97 -10.08 -13.60
N GLY A 33 -7.74 -10.37 -14.06
CA GLY A 33 -6.67 -9.39 -14.19
C GLY A 33 -5.88 -9.10 -12.92
N MET A 34 -6.37 -9.51 -11.74
CA MET A 34 -5.70 -9.30 -10.45
C MET A 34 -4.69 -10.42 -10.18
N LEU A 35 -3.51 -10.04 -9.69
CA LEU A 35 -2.49 -11.00 -9.25
C LEU A 35 -3.01 -11.78 -8.02
N THR A 36 -2.85 -13.09 -8.02
CA THR A 36 -3.19 -13.96 -6.89
C THR A 36 -1.95 -14.38 -6.10
N HIS A 37 -0.76 -14.02 -6.59
CA HIS A 37 0.52 -14.21 -5.90
C HIS A 37 1.50 -13.12 -6.32
N ALA A 38 2.10 -12.44 -5.34
CA ALA A 38 3.10 -11.40 -5.56
C ALA A 38 4.04 -11.29 -4.35
N GLU A 39 5.29 -11.71 -4.51
CA GLU A 39 6.30 -11.54 -3.44
C GLU A 39 6.65 -10.07 -3.18
N ASN A 40 6.53 -9.22 -4.19
CA ASN A 40 6.80 -7.79 -4.12
C ASN A 40 5.50 -7.01 -4.30
N VAL A 41 5.25 -6.04 -3.42
CA VAL A 41 4.07 -5.18 -3.44
C VAL A 41 4.47 -3.73 -3.30
N ILE A 42 3.88 -2.87 -4.12
CA ILE A 42 4.01 -1.41 -4.01
C ILE A 42 2.75 -0.87 -3.33
N LEU A 43 2.92 -0.15 -2.22
CA LEU A 43 1.85 0.61 -1.58
C LEU A 43 1.91 2.06 -2.05
N VAL A 44 0.82 2.56 -2.62
CA VAL A 44 0.63 3.98 -2.99
C VAL A 44 -0.22 4.62 -1.91
N ILE A 45 0.40 5.38 -1.01
CA ILE A 45 -0.22 5.81 0.25
C ILE A 45 -0.63 7.28 0.16
N ASP A 46 -1.93 7.56 0.42
CA ASP A 46 -2.51 8.90 0.56
C ASP A 46 -2.13 9.86 -0.60
N MET A 47 -2.24 9.38 -1.84
CA MET A 47 -1.96 10.20 -3.03
C MET A 47 -3.23 10.78 -3.66
N GLU A 48 -4.27 11.00 -2.85
CA GLU A 48 -5.50 11.67 -3.27
C GLU A 48 -5.26 13.13 -3.64
N ASN A 49 -6.07 13.66 -4.56
CA ASN A 49 -5.99 15.04 -5.03
C ASN A 49 -5.97 16.07 -3.90
N ASP A 50 -6.71 15.83 -2.81
CA ASP A 50 -6.72 16.72 -1.63
C ASP A 50 -5.34 16.88 -0.98
N PHE A 51 -4.46 15.87 -1.08
CA PHE A 51 -3.11 15.92 -0.53
C PHE A 51 -2.05 16.29 -1.58
N VAL A 52 -2.31 16.05 -2.87
CA VAL A 52 -1.30 16.12 -3.92
C VAL A 52 -1.39 17.39 -4.74
N LEU A 53 -2.61 17.83 -5.12
CA LEU A 53 -2.74 18.94 -6.06
C LEU A 53 -2.30 20.28 -5.44
N PRO A 54 -1.59 21.12 -6.20
CA PRO A 54 -1.04 22.40 -5.71
C PRO A 54 -2.08 23.36 -5.13
N ASP A 55 -3.31 23.33 -5.67
CA ASP A 55 -4.41 24.20 -5.24
C ASP A 55 -5.27 23.61 -4.13
N SER A 56 -4.95 22.41 -3.65
CA SER A 56 -5.69 21.78 -2.56
C SER A 56 -5.37 22.44 -1.21
N PRO A 57 -6.39 22.69 -0.36
CA PRO A 57 -6.19 23.26 0.97
C PRO A 57 -5.44 22.31 1.92
N MET A 58 -5.46 21.00 1.66
CA MET A 58 -4.80 19.96 2.45
C MET A 58 -3.48 19.48 1.85
N LYS A 59 -2.98 20.16 0.81
CA LYS A 59 -1.78 19.75 0.09
C LYS A 59 -0.59 19.49 1.01
N VAL A 60 0.10 18.40 0.74
CA VAL A 60 1.39 18.08 1.36
C VAL A 60 2.51 18.60 0.48
N ALA A 61 3.42 19.38 1.05
CA ALA A 61 4.58 19.89 0.31
C ALA A 61 5.38 18.73 -0.30
N GLY A 62 5.82 18.90 -1.55
CA GLY A 62 6.57 17.88 -2.29
C GLY A 62 5.75 16.70 -2.81
N ALA A 63 4.47 16.57 -2.48
CA ALA A 63 3.67 15.43 -2.93
C ALA A 63 3.46 15.43 -4.44
N TYR A 64 3.15 16.57 -5.03
CA TYR A 64 2.95 16.71 -6.47
C TYR A 64 4.24 16.38 -7.26
N GLU A 65 5.36 16.81 -6.76
CA GLU A 65 6.68 16.62 -7.37
C GLU A 65 7.12 15.15 -7.40
N THR A 66 6.52 14.28 -6.57
CA THR A 66 6.81 12.83 -6.56
C THR A 66 6.09 12.07 -7.66
N LEU A 67 5.05 12.63 -8.29
CA LEU A 67 4.22 11.93 -9.28
C LEU A 67 5.03 11.26 -10.42
N PRO A 68 6.04 11.93 -11.05
CA PRO A 68 6.81 11.30 -12.12
C PRO A 68 7.62 10.08 -11.65
N SER A 69 8.21 10.15 -10.43
CA SER A 69 8.97 9.04 -9.85
C SER A 69 8.04 7.87 -9.49
N ILE A 70 6.91 8.17 -8.86
CA ILE A 70 5.88 7.15 -8.53
C ILE A 70 5.40 6.48 -9.81
N LYS A 71 5.01 7.25 -10.83
CA LYS A 71 4.56 6.69 -12.11
C LYS A 71 5.57 5.71 -12.71
N LYS A 72 6.84 6.12 -12.81
CA LYS A 72 7.91 5.28 -13.33
C LYS A 72 8.08 4.00 -12.52
N PHE A 73 8.00 4.10 -11.20
CA PHE A 73 8.14 2.94 -10.30
C PHE A 73 6.94 1.99 -10.39
N LEU A 74 5.73 2.52 -10.54
CA LEU A 74 4.53 1.72 -10.78
C LEU A 74 4.57 0.97 -12.11
N ASP A 75 5.00 1.66 -13.19
CA ASP A 75 5.16 1.04 -14.50
C ASP A 75 6.18 -0.11 -14.46
N PHE A 76 7.31 0.08 -13.74
CA PHE A 76 8.28 -0.97 -13.49
C PHE A 76 7.69 -2.15 -12.71
N GLY A 77 7.01 -1.88 -11.60
CA GLY A 77 6.41 -2.93 -10.76
C GLY A 77 5.41 -3.78 -11.55
N ARG A 78 4.50 -3.14 -12.28
CA ARG A 78 3.51 -3.82 -13.13
C ARG A 78 4.15 -4.67 -14.24
N ALA A 79 5.23 -4.17 -14.84
CA ALA A 79 5.99 -4.91 -15.86
C ALA A 79 6.71 -6.15 -15.30
N ASN A 80 6.93 -6.21 -13.99
CA ASN A 80 7.61 -7.31 -13.29
C ASN A 80 6.66 -8.16 -12.43
N ASP A 81 5.35 -8.13 -12.69
CA ASP A 81 4.31 -8.85 -11.95
C ASP A 81 4.33 -8.56 -10.42
N TRP A 82 4.66 -7.33 -10.03
CA TRP A 82 4.47 -6.84 -8.67
C TRP A 82 3.03 -6.40 -8.48
N ALA A 83 2.44 -6.67 -7.34
CA ALA A 83 1.13 -6.13 -7.04
C ALA A 83 1.23 -4.66 -6.63
N VAL A 84 0.25 -3.88 -7.06
CA VAL A 84 0.09 -2.48 -6.65
C VAL A 84 -1.16 -2.39 -5.80
N ILE A 85 -1.03 -1.77 -4.62
CA ILE A 85 -2.14 -1.54 -3.70
C ILE A 85 -2.24 -0.04 -3.41
N TYR A 86 -3.34 0.56 -3.80
CA TYR A 86 -3.65 1.95 -3.47
C TYR A 86 -4.27 2.02 -2.09
N ILE A 87 -3.65 2.78 -1.22
CA ILE A 87 -4.09 3.03 0.15
C ILE A 87 -4.78 4.38 0.19
N TYR A 88 -6.10 4.36 0.15
CA TYR A 88 -6.93 5.56 0.16
C TYR A 88 -7.23 6.01 1.59
N ARG A 89 -7.06 7.30 1.85
CA ARG A 89 -7.66 7.92 3.01
C ARG A 89 -9.06 8.38 2.64
N ILE A 90 -10.05 7.79 3.27
CA ILE A 90 -11.46 8.16 3.01
C ILE A 90 -12.15 8.45 4.33
N HIS A 91 -12.84 9.59 4.38
CA HIS A 91 -13.64 10.01 5.53
C HIS A 91 -15.11 10.15 5.19
N ARG A 92 -15.95 10.01 6.21
CA ARG A 92 -17.36 10.37 6.14
C ARG A 92 -17.52 11.90 6.13
N PRO A 93 -18.54 12.45 5.45
CA PRO A 93 -18.76 13.90 5.42
C PRO A 93 -18.90 14.54 6.81
N SER A 94 -19.34 13.78 7.81
CA SER A 94 -19.46 14.26 9.19
C SER A 94 -18.13 14.35 9.95
N GLY A 95 -17.04 13.78 9.41
CA GLY A 95 -15.74 13.73 10.09
C GLY A 95 -15.70 12.88 11.36
N VAL A 96 -16.76 12.08 11.66
CA VAL A 96 -16.83 11.27 12.88
C VAL A 96 -15.69 10.24 12.96
N ASP A 97 -15.17 9.81 11.82
CA ASP A 97 -14.08 8.85 11.65
C ASP A 97 -12.71 9.52 11.45
N ALA A 98 -12.65 10.85 11.41
CA ALA A 98 -11.37 11.57 11.40
C ALA A 98 -10.69 11.51 12.78
N GLU A 99 -9.35 11.65 12.78
CA GLU A 99 -8.60 11.78 14.03
C GLU A 99 -9.06 13.02 14.80
N LEU A 100 -9.06 12.95 16.15
CA LEU A 100 -9.57 14.03 17.01
C LEU A 100 -9.01 15.41 16.63
N PHE A 101 -7.70 15.50 16.37
CA PHE A 101 -7.04 16.77 16.03
C PHE A 101 -7.41 17.32 14.64
N ARG A 102 -8.08 16.51 13.78
CA ARG A 102 -8.52 16.90 12.43
C ARG A 102 -10.03 17.15 12.32
N ARG A 103 -10.82 16.84 13.33
CA ARG A 103 -12.29 17.00 13.28
C ARG A 103 -12.72 18.43 13.04
N HIS A 104 -11.95 19.39 13.57
CA HIS A 104 -12.24 20.81 13.36
C HIS A 104 -12.32 21.20 11.87
N PHE A 105 -11.56 20.58 10.96
CA PHE A 105 -11.70 20.84 9.52
C PHE A 105 -13.09 20.54 8.99
N PHE A 106 -13.72 19.47 9.48
CA PHE A 106 -15.08 19.09 9.08
C PHE A 106 -16.12 20.02 9.70
N GLU A 107 -15.94 20.41 10.95
CA GLU A 107 -16.80 21.33 11.68
C GLU A 107 -16.76 22.74 11.09
N GLU A 108 -15.62 23.16 10.58
CA GLU A 108 -15.39 24.47 9.93
C GLU A 108 -15.79 24.49 8.43
N GLY A 109 -16.31 23.37 7.90
CA GLY A 109 -16.75 23.29 6.51
C GLY A 109 -15.64 23.04 5.47
N HIS A 110 -14.49 22.52 5.91
CA HIS A 110 -13.34 22.15 5.06
C HIS A 110 -13.07 20.63 5.06
N PRO A 111 -14.10 19.80 4.78
CA PRO A 111 -13.91 18.35 4.75
C PRO A 111 -12.96 17.95 3.62
N PHE A 112 -12.17 16.90 3.84
CA PHE A 112 -11.21 16.38 2.88
C PHE A 112 -11.36 14.86 2.71
N CYS A 113 -10.92 14.34 1.57
CA CYS A 113 -10.95 12.91 1.23
C CYS A 113 -12.33 12.27 1.44
N ILE A 114 -13.37 12.96 0.99
CA ILE A 114 -14.76 12.45 1.04
C ILE A 114 -15.01 11.52 -0.14
N ALA A 115 -15.52 10.31 0.15
CA ALA A 115 -15.83 9.32 -0.87
C ALA A 115 -16.64 9.90 -2.05
N GLY A 116 -16.19 9.58 -3.28
CA GLY A 116 -16.87 10.01 -4.51
C GLY A 116 -16.62 11.47 -4.92
N THR A 117 -15.82 12.23 -4.18
CA THR A 117 -15.40 13.58 -4.59
C THR A 117 -14.13 13.55 -5.44
N LYS A 118 -13.89 14.63 -6.20
CA LYS A 118 -12.65 14.83 -6.93
C LYS A 118 -11.44 14.86 -5.98
N GLY A 119 -11.61 15.39 -4.76
CA GLY A 119 -10.56 15.47 -3.75
C GLY A 119 -10.06 14.10 -3.30
N ALA A 120 -10.97 13.11 -3.21
CA ALA A 120 -10.63 11.73 -2.84
C ALA A 120 -10.14 10.86 -4.02
N ALA A 121 -10.13 11.39 -5.25
CA ALA A 121 -9.59 10.68 -6.41
C ALA A 121 -8.05 10.77 -6.44
N ILE A 122 -7.43 9.79 -7.09
CA ILE A 122 -5.98 9.79 -7.39
C ILE A 122 -5.74 10.61 -8.65
N PRO A 123 -4.62 11.40 -8.74
CA PRO A 123 -4.23 12.08 -9.98
C PRO A 123 -4.13 11.12 -11.17
N ASP A 124 -4.58 11.59 -12.35
CA ASP A 124 -4.66 10.76 -13.57
C ASP A 124 -3.30 10.16 -13.96
N GLU A 125 -2.19 10.84 -13.67
CA GLU A 125 -0.82 10.42 -13.98
C GLU A 125 -0.44 9.10 -13.32
N ILE A 126 -1.01 8.83 -12.13
CA ILE A 126 -0.76 7.62 -11.34
C ILE A 126 -2.05 6.87 -11.00
N ALA A 127 -3.12 7.07 -11.76
CA ALA A 127 -4.41 6.44 -11.50
C ALA A 127 -4.31 4.91 -11.45
N PRO A 128 -5.11 4.26 -10.59
CA PRO A 128 -5.20 2.81 -10.54
C PRO A 128 -5.52 2.20 -11.91
N GLN A 129 -4.92 1.07 -12.22
CA GLN A 129 -5.17 0.30 -13.43
C GLN A 129 -5.99 -0.97 -13.11
N PRO A 130 -6.67 -1.55 -14.10
CA PRO A 130 -7.33 -2.84 -13.91
C PRO A 130 -6.34 -3.89 -13.40
N GLY A 131 -6.66 -4.50 -12.26
CA GLY A 131 -5.80 -5.48 -11.59
C GLY A 131 -5.04 -4.93 -10.38
N ASP A 132 -5.03 -3.63 -10.14
CA ASP A 132 -4.52 -3.04 -8.90
C ASP A 132 -5.52 -3.25 -7.75
N TYR A 133 -4.99 -3.42 -6.54
CA TYR A 133 -5.79 -3.53 -5.32
C TYR A 133 -6.05 -2.17 -4.70
N THR A 134 -7.10 -2.08 -3.88
CA THR A 134 -7.42 -0.88 -3.12
C THR A 134 -7.72 -1.22 -1.67
N VAL A 135 -7.23 -0.41 -0.75
CA VAL A 135 -7.49 -0.49 0.69
C VAL A 135 -7.87 0.90 1.19
N THR A 136 -8.89 1.00 2.02
CA THR A 136 -9.33 2.26 2.60
C THR A 136 -8.95 2.34 4.08
N LYS A 137 -8.39 3.47 4.50
CA LYS A 137 -8.00 3.74 5.89
C LYS A 137 -8.51 5.08 6.40
N GLN A 138 -8.58 5.23 7.73
CA GLN A 138 -8.94 6.47 8.43
C GLN A 138 -7.85 6.92 9.42
N ARG A 139 -6.75 6.16 9.53
CA ARG A 139 -5.62 6.45 10.43
C ARG A 139 -4.31 6.51 9.65
N PHE A 140 -3.22 6.86 10.30
CA PHE A 140 -1.92 7.03 9.63
C PHE A 140 -1.41 5.74 9.03
N SER A 141 -1.34 4.68 9.82
CA SER A 141 -0.91 3.39 9.31
C SER A 141 -1.94 2.78 8.35
N ALA A 142 -1.46 2.22 7.25
CA ALA A 142 -2.25 1.46 6.29
C ALA A 142 -2.71 0.10 6.86
N PHE A 143 -2.10 -0.37 7.94
CA PHE A 143 -2.48 -1.63 8.61
C PHE A 143 -3.55 -1.43 9.69
N PHE A 144 -3.69 -0.21 10.22
CA PHE A 144 -4.59 0.02 11.35
C PHE A 144 -6.06 -0.06 10.95
N ALA A 145 -6.76 -1.09 11.44
CA ALA A 145 -8.18 -1.35 11.20
C ALA A 145 -8.54 -1.44 9.69
N THR A 146 -7.66 -2.09 8.90
CA THR A 146 -7.84 -2.37 7.47
C THR A 146 -7.66 -3.86 7.19
N ASP A 147 -7.92 -4.26 5.96
CA ASP A 147 -7.68 -5.61 5.46
C ASP A 147 -6.32 -5.78 4.75
N LEU A 148 -5.42 -4.78 4.85
CA LEU A 148 -4.13 -4.80 4.15
C LEU A 148 -3.31 -6.05 4.45
N ASP A 149 -3.16 -6.44 5.72
CA ASP A 149 -2.35 -7.63 6.09
C ASP A 149 -2.97 -8.92 5.53
N ILE A 150 -4.31 -9.01 5.50
CA ILE A 150 -5.03 -10.15 4.90
C ILE A 150 -4.69 -10.26 3.41
N ILE A 151 -4.70 -9.15 2.68
CA ILE A 151 -4.36 -9.10 1.25
C ILE A 151 -2.89 -9.49 1.04
N LEU A 152 -1.96 -8.90 1.78
CA LEU A 152 -0.53 -9.18 1.67
C LEU A 152 -0.21 -10.65 1.97
N ARG A 153 -0.78 -11.22 3.04
CA ARG A 153 -0.64 -12.66 3.36
C ARG A 153 -1.24 -13.53 2.26
N GLY A 154 -2.42 -13.17 1.75
CA GLY A 154 -3.08 -13.89 0.65
C GLY A 154 -2.24 -13.89 -0.63
N LEU A 155 -1.52 -12.81 -0.93
CA LEU A 155 -0.60 -12.68 -2.05
C LEU A 155 0.73 -13.42 -1.83
N GLY A 156 1.06 -13.87 -0.61
CA GLY A 156 2.36 -14.45 -0.27
C GLY A 156 3.48 -13.40 -0.30
N THR A 157 3.16 -12.16 0.03
CA THR A 157 4.07 -11.02 -0.01
C THR A 157 5.22 -11.18 0.98
N LYS A 158 6.42 -10.86 0.53
CA LYS A 158 7.65 -10.78 1.34
C LYS A 158 8.16 -9.35 1.45
N ASN A 159 8.14 -8.62 0.35
CA ASN A 159 8.72 -7.29 0.24
C ASN A 159 7.63 -6.25 0.01
N VAL A 160 7.58 -5.24 0.87
CA VAL A 160 6.60 -4.14 0.82
C VAL A 160 7.34 -2.82 0.55
N TYR A 161 7.08 -2.25 -0.62
CA TYR A 161 7.66 -0.98 -1.06
C TYR A 161 6.67 0.15 -0.81
N LEU A 162 7.05 1.12 0.02
CA LEU A 162 6.20 2.24 0.38
C LEU A 162 6.50 3.46 -0.49
N THR A 163 5.45 4.03 -1.06
CA THR A 163 5.45 5.29 -1.80
C THR A 163 4.31 6.18 -1.34
N GLY A 164 4.38 7.47 -1.60
CA GLY A 164 3.30 8.42 -1.34
C GLY A 164 3.60 9.44 -0.24
N THR A 165 2.57 9.89 0.50
CA THR A 165 2.67 11.02 1.43
C THR A 165 2.15 10.68 2.82
N GLN A 166 2.72 11.19 3.88
CA GLN A 166 3.97 11.91 4.07
C GLN A 166 4.84 11.20 5.12
N TYR A 167 6.15 11.45 5.10
CA TYR A 167 7.14 10.77 5.94
C TYR A 167 6.78 10.69 7.42
N PRO A 168 6.49 11.79 8.14
CA PRO A 168 6.31 11.72 9.59
C PRO A 168 5.05 11.00 10.04
N ASN A 169 4.10 10.81 9.15
CA ASN A 169 2.76 10.30 9.46
C ASN A 169 2.52 8.93 8.81
N CYS A 170 1.91 8.92 7.62
CA CYS A 170 1.39 7.69 7.03
C CYS A 170 2.50 6.77 6.53
N ILE A 171 3.59 7.29 5.97
CA ILE A 171 4.75 6.50 5.56
C ILE A 171 5.42 5.87 6.78
N ARG A 172 5.78 6.66 7.80
CA ARG A 172 6.44 6.16 9.02
C ARG A 172 5.58 5.12 9.75
N SER A 173 4.30 5.45 10.00
CA SER A 173 3.41 4.54 10.74
C SER A 173 3.22 3.22 10.01
N THR A 174 3.02 3.27 8.68
CA THR A 174 2.89 2.07 7.86
C THR A 174 4.19 1.27 7.81
N ALA A 175 5.35 1.94 7.72
CA ALA A 175 6.65 1.28 7.69
C ALA A 175 6.94 0.52 8.99
N VAL A 176 6.63 1.13 10.15
CA VAL A 176 6.82 0.51 11.47
C VAL A 176 5.91 -0.70 11.64
N ASP A 177 4.62 -0.58 11.27
CA ASP A 177 3.68 -1.70 11.36
C ASP A 177 4.06 -2.83 10.38
N SER A 178 4.46 -2.49 9.15
CA SER A 178 4.92 -3.45 8.15
C SER A 178 6.12 -4.26 8.66
N MET A 179 7.12 -3.59 9.20
CA MET A 179 8.29 -4.24 9.79
C MET A 179 7.91 -5.09 11.02
N SER A 180 7.00 -4.60 11.86
CA SER A 180 6.52 -5.34 13.05
C SER A 180 5.70 -6.58 12.71
N LEU A 181 5.15 -6.65 11.49
CA LEU A 181 4.45 -7.80 10.93
C LEU A 181 5.37 -8.74 10.12
N ASP A 182 6.68 -8.58 10.24
CA ASP A 182 7.73 -9.38 9.58
C ASP A 182 7.77 -9.28 8.05
N TYR A 183 7.35 -8.14 7.48
CA TYR A 183 7.62 -7.86 6.07
C TYR A 183 9.00 -7.20 5.89
N ASN A 184 9.70 -7.54 4.82
CA ASN A 184 10.84 -6.75 4.34
C ASN A 184 10.30 -5.39 3.87
N THR A 185 10.48 -4.38 4.69
CA THR A 185 9.91 -3.05 4.46
C THR A 185 10.92 -2.14 3.80
N ILE A 186 10.55 -1.56 2.67
CA ILE A 186 11.39 -0.67 1.86
C ILE A 186 10.65 0.66 1.64
N VAL A 187 11.24 1.76 2.06
CA VAL A 187 10.74 3.10 1.72
C VAL A 187 11.46 3.60 0.48
N VAL A 188 10.70 3.93 -0.57
CA VAL A 188 11.23 4.43 -1.85
C VAL A 188 11.32 5.94 -1.76
N THR A 189 12.54 6.45 -1.51
CA THR A 189 12.76 7.80 -0.99
C THR A 189 12.38 8.93 -1.94
N ASP A 190 12.60 8.76 -3.22
CA ASP A 190 12.22 9.74 -4.27
C ASP A 190 10.74 9.62 -4.70
N CYS A 191 10.03 8.62 -4.15
CA CYS A 191 8.59 8.43 -4.28
C CYS A 191 7.82 8.83 -3.01
N CYS A 192 8.47 9.45 -2.03
CA CYS A 192 7.83 9.88 -0.78
C CYS A 192 8.07 11.38 -0.55
N SER A 193 7.10 12.04 0.08
CA SER A 193 7.15 13.49 0.36
C SER A 193 7.14 13.83 1.84
N ALA A 194 7.54 15.05 2.17
CA ALA A 194 7.49 15.64 3.50
C ALA A 194 7.29 17.15 3.41
N ALA A 195 6.94 17.77 4.52
CA ALA A 195 6.77 19.22 4.63
C ALA A 195 8.07 20.01 4.33
N SER A 196 9.24 19.39 4.54
CA SER A 196 10.56 19.93 4.16
C SER A 196 11.57 18.80 3.97
N GLU A 197 12.68 19.13 3.35
CA GLU A 197 13.81 18.20 3.17
C GLU A 197 14.40 17.72 4.52
N ASP A 198 14.48 18.60 5.52
CA ASP A 198 14.98 18.26 6.85
C ASP A 198 14.06 17.25 7.55
N VAL A 199 12.73 17.40 7.40
CA VAL A 199 11.76 16.44 7.91
C VAL A 199 11.93 15.10 7.21
N ALA A 200 12.14 15.07 5.89
CA ALA A 200 12.40 13.84 5.15
C ALA A 200 13.69 13.16 5.66
N LYS A 201 14.80 13.88 5.74
CA LYS A 201 16.09 13.36 6.21
C LYS A 201 16.01 12.77 7.63
N ALA A 202 15.35 13.47 8.55
CA ALA A 202 15.17 13.00 9.93
C ALA A 202 14.38 11.68 9.97
N ASN A 203 13.28 11.59 9.20
CA ASN A 203 12.49 10.37 9.15
C ASN A 203 13.24 9.20 8.47
N ILE A 204 13.97 9.46 7.39
CA ILE A 204 14.81 8.45 6.73
C ILE A 204 15.85 7.91 7.71
N TYR A 205 16.55 8.81 8.43
CA TYR A 205 17.53 8.42 9.43
C TYR A 205 16.93 7.51 10.52
N ASP A 206 15.78 7.90 11.08
CA ASP A 206 15.09 7.11 12.09
C ASP A 206 14.65 5.73 11.56
N LEU A 207 14.06 5.68 10.35
CA LEU A 207 13.62 4.43 9.73
C LEU A 207 14.79 3.48 9.48
N GLN A 208 15.93 3.99 9.00
CA GLN A 208 17.14 3.21 8.82
C GLN A 208 17.68 2.65 10.14
N ASN A 209 17.63 3.42 11.23
CA ASN A 209 18.02 2.95 12.56
C ASN A 209 17.10 1.83 13.10
N MET A 210 15.86 1.73 12.59
CA MET A 210 14.94 0.63 12.89
C MET A 210 15.12 -0.58 11.96
N GLY A 211 16.10 -0.55 11.04
CA GLY A 211 16.36 -1.63 10.11
C GLY A 211 15.49 -1.60 8.84
N ILE A 212 14.75 -0.52 8.61
CA ILE A 212 13.93 -0.33 7.39
C ILE A 212 14.82 0.20 6.27
N ALA A 213 14.80 -0.45 5.11
CA ALA A 213 15.56 -0.01 3.95
C ALA A 213 14.96 1.28 3.38
N CYS A 214 15.80 2.30 3.16
CA CYS A 214 15.41 3.55 2.51
C CYS A 214 16.31 3.73 1.28
N VAL A 215 15.73 3.57 0.09
CA VAL A 215 16.43 3.56 -1.20
C VAL A 215 15.66 4.35 -2.25
N THR A 216 16.32 4.79 -3.30
CA THR A 216 15.63 5.43 -4.43
C THR A 216 14.97 4.40 -5.35
N SER A 217 13.97 4.84 -6.11
CA SER A 217 13.33 4.01 -7.12
C SER A 217 14.35 3.46 -8.13
N ASN A 218 15.34 4.27 -8.52
CA ASN A 218 16.37 3.86 -9.45
C ASN A 218 17.28 2.75 -8.90
N GLU A 219 17.63 2.79 -7.60
CA GLU A 219 18.41 1.70 -6.96
C GLU A 219 17.64 0.38 -6.93
N VAL A 220 16.30 0.42 -6.85
CA VAL A 220 15.46 -0.78 -6.91
C VAL A 220 15.36 -1.30 -8.35
N MET A 221 15.14 -0.42 -9.32
CA MET A 221 14.93 -0.79 -10.73
C MET A 221 16.18 -1.29 -11.45
N THR A 222 17.37 -1.02 -10.90
CA THR A 222 18.65 -1.41 -11.53
C THR A 222 19.27 -2.68 -10.94
N LYS A 223 18.65 -3.29 -9.96
CA LYS A 223 19.04 -4.59 -9.37
C LYS A 223 18.36 -5.74 -10.09
#